data_c692db387fd551822b5a77714d44ad71
#
_entry.id   c692db387fd551822b5a77714d44ad71
#
_cell.length_a   1.000
_cell.length_b   1.000
_cell.length_c   1.000
_cell.angle_alpha   90.00
_cell.angle_beta   90.00
_cell.angle_gamma   90.00
#
_symmetry.space_group_name_H-M   'P 1'
#
loop_
_entity.id
_entity.type
_entity.pdbx_description
1 polymer ?
#
loop_
_entity_poly.entity_id
_entity_poly.type
_entity_poly.pdbx_seq_one_letter_code
_entity_poly.pdbx_strand_id
1 'polypeptide(L)'
;ALRPRLIWGVGDNQLLPRLVQRANAGRLRFVGDGNNRIDTTYIDNAAQAHFDAFDHLAPGAACAGRAYFISNGEPKTLRETLNGLLGAVGAPQVDKTLPFGAAYAIGAVCEALWHVLPLKGEPPMTRFLAEQLSTTHWYDMAPATRDFGYVPKVSFHEGLTRLKAACTQAPIITK
;
A
#
# COMPACT_ATOMS: atom_id res chain seq x y z
N ALA A 1 0.85 17.36 -9.84
CA ALA A 1 0.62 16.66 -8.57
C ALA A 1 0.97 15.19 -8.74
N LEU A 2 1.83 14.62 -7.88
CA LEU A 2 2.11 13.19 -7.85
C LEU A 2 1.22 12.50 -6.82
N ARG A 3 0.71 11.32 -7.17
CA ARG A 3 -0.20 10.50 -6.35
C ARG A 3 0.37 9.08 -6.21
N PRO A 4 1.43 8.90 -5.40
CA PRO A 4 1.98 7.58 -5.18
C PRO A 4 0.98 6.70 -4.42
N ARG A 5 0.94 5.40 -4.80
CA ARG A 5 0.03 4.43 -4.20
C ARG A 5 0.79 3.50 -3.28
N LEU A 6 0.26 3.33 -2.07
CA LEU A 6 0.73 2.37 -1.06
C LEU A 6 2.26 2.31 -1.02
N ILE A 7 2.88 3.39 -0.54
CA ILE A 7 4.34 3.47 -0.42
C ILE A 7 4.80 2.54 0.70
N TRP A 8 5.85 1.79 0.43
CA TRP A 8 6.50 0.91 1.40
C TRP A 8 8.01 0.83 1.14
N GLY A 9 8.76 0.36 2.11
CA GLY A 9 10.21 0.19 1.97
C GLY A 9 10.94 0.21 3.30
N VAL A 10 12.26 0.34 3.24
CA VAL A 10 13.08 0.49 4.43
C VAL A 10 12.75 1.81 5.13
N GLY A 11 12.59 1.77 6.46
CA GLY A 11 12.22 2.95 7.24
C GLY A 11 10.72 3.26 7.29
N ASP A 12 9.86 2.40 6.72
CA ASP A 12 8.41 2.55 6.86
C ASP A 12 7.98 2.43 8.32
N ASN A 13 7.40 3.50 8.83
CA ASN A 13 6.93 3.61 10.22
C ASN A 13 5.40 3.60 10.35
N GLN A 14 4.66 3.38 9.25
CA GLN A 14 3.19 3.43 9.22
C GLN A 14 2.56 2.13 8.75
N LEU A 15 2.84 1.68 7.53
CA LEU A 15 2.21 0.51 6.94
C LEU A 15 2.74 -0.78 7.56
N LEU A 16 4.05 -1.00 7.48
CA LEU A 16 4.68 -2.24 7.95
C LEU A 16 4.48 -2.51 9.45
N PRO A 17 4.69 -1.56 10.38
CA PRO A 17 4.43 -1.81 11.79
C PRO A 17 2.99 -2.21 12.09
N ARG A 18 2.01 -1.57 11.43
CA ARG A 18 0.58 -1.89 11.59
C ARG A 18 0.24 -3.28 11.04
N LEU A 19 0.83 -3.66 9.89
CA LEU A 19 0.67 -4.99 9.31
C LEU A 19 1.23 -6.06 10.24
N VAL A 20 2.47 -5.90 10.71
CA VAL A 20 3.14 -6.82 11.63
C VAL A 20 2.35 -6.98 12.94
N GLN A 21 1.93 -5.86 13.53
CA GLN A 21 1.13 -5.89 14.76
C GLN A 21 -0.17 -6.67 14.59
N ARG A 22 -0.91 -6.44 13.47
CA ARG A 22 -2.16 -7.15 13.20
C ARG A 22 -1.92 -8.62 12.85
N ALA A 23 -0.84 -8.95 12.14
CA ALA A 23 -0.47 -10.33 11.82
C ALA A 23 -0.13 -11.11 13.09
N ASN A 24 0.72 -10.57 13.96
CA ASN A 24 1.09 -11.17 15.24
C ASN A 24 -0.13 -11.38 16.16
N ALA A 25 -1.09 -10.46 16.13
CA ALA A 25 -2.34 -10.59 16.88
C ALA A 25 -3.35 -11.57 16.25
N GLY A 26 -3.04 -12.17 15.08
CA GLY A 26 -3.95 -13.06 14.36
C GLY A 26 -5.22 -12.38 13.85
N ARG A 27 -5.20 -11.04 13.73
CA ARG A 27 -6.36 -10.21 13.36
C ARG A 27 -6.39 -9.83 11.89
N LEU A 28 -5.32 -10.14 11.14
CA LEU A 28 -5.26 -9.82 9.72
C LEU A 28 -6.03 -10.86 8.89
N ARG A 29 -6.85 -10.39 7.96
CA ARG A 29 -7.65 -11.22 7.07
C ARG A 29 -7.74 -10.56 5.70
N PHE A 30 -7.79 -11.37 4.65
CA PHE A 30 -8.15 -10.87 3.32
C PHE A 30 -9.65 -10.69 3.24
N VAL A 31 -10.10 -9.55 2.69
CA VAL A 31 -11.51 -9.37 2.33
C VAL A 31 -11.71 -9.98 0.95
N GLY A 32 -12.66 -10.90 0.83
CA GLY A 32 -12.77 -11.78 -0.34
C GLY A 32 -11.70 -12.87 -0.33
N ASP A 33 -11.23 -13.27 -1.51
CA ASP A 33 -10.21 -14.31 -1.67
C ASP A 33 -8.76 -13.78 -1.63
N GLY A 34 -8.58 -12.45 -1.66
CA GLY A 34 -7.28 -11.80 -1.70
C GLY A 34 -6.60 -11.83 -3.07
N ASN A 35 -7.33 -12.21 -4.13
CA ASN A 35 -6.82 -12.29 -5.50
C ASN A 35 -6.99 -10.98 -6.29
N ASN A 36 -7.67 -9.98 -5.70
CA ASN A 36 -7.74 -8.65 -6.28
C ASN A 36 -6.33 -8.07 -6.45
N ARG A 37 -6.08 -7.45 -7.62
CA ARG A 37 -4.77 -6.92 -7.97
C ARG A 37 -4.62 -5.51 -7.46
N ILE A 38 -3.48 -5.26 -6.83
CA ILE A 38 -3.07 -3.94 -6.36
C ILE A 38 -1.68 -3.62 -6.90
N ASP A 39 -1.40 -2.34 -7.07
CA ASP A 39 -0.06 -1.87 -7.36
C ASP A 39 0.44 -1.04 -6.18
N THR A 40 1.74 -1.11 -5.95
CA THR A 40 2.40 -0.46 -4.81
C THR A 40 3.62 0.32 -5.29
N THR A 41 4.15 1.19 -4.46
CA THR A 41 5.31 2.00 -4.78
C THR A 41 6.42 1.73 -3.77
N TYR A 42 7.58 1.28 -4.24
CA TYR A 42 8.76 1.24 -3.37
C TYR A 42 9.25 2.66 -3.10
N ILE A 43 9.71 2.93 -1.88
CA ILE A 43 10.03 4.30 -1.41
C ILE A 43 11.02 5.01 -2.32
N ASP A 44 12.08 4.33 -2.81
CA ASP A 44 13.07 4.95 -3.69
C ASP A 44 12.47 5.33 -5.05
N ASN A 45 11.54 4.53 -5.58
CA ASN A 45 10.81 4.85 -6.81
C ASN A 45 9.90 6.05 -6.60
N ALA A 46 9.25 6.16 -5.42
CA ALA A 46 8.45 7.32 -5.08
C ALA A 46 9.32 8.59 -5.01
N ALA A 47 10.48 8.52 -4.35
CA ALA A 47 11.43 9.62 -4.29
C ALA A 47 11.93 10.02 -5.68
N GLN A 48 12.33 9.02 -6.50
CA GLN A 48 12.81 9.27 -7.86
C GLN A 48 11.75 9.96 -8.73
N ALA A 49 10.48 9.57 -8.62
CA ALA A 49 9.40 10.21 -9.35
C ALA A 49 9.28 11.72 -9.06
N HIS A 50 9.62 12.13 -7.82
CA HIS A 50 9.61 13.56 -7.47
C HIS A 50 10.78 14.31 -8.13
N PHE A 51 11.97 13.71 -8.19
CA PHE A 51 13.12 14.29 -8.89
C PHE A 51 12.84 14.36 -10.40
N ASP A 52 12.36 13.26 -11.00
CA ASP A 52 12.04 13.23 -12.43
C ASP A 52 11.00 14.31 -12.79
N ALA A 53 9.96 14.47 -11.99
CA ALA A 53 8.95 15.50 -12.19
C ALA A 53 9.51 16.91 -11.96
N PHE A 54 10.39 17.11 -10.97
CA PHE A 54 11.02 18.41 -10.70
C PHE A 54 11.90 18.88 -11.86
N ASP A 55 12.72 17.99 -12.40
CA ASP A 55 13.65 18.27 -13.51
C ASP A 55 12.91 18.63 -14.81
N HIS A 56 11.66 18.19 -14.97
CA HIS A 56 10.83 18.45 -16.14
C HIS A 56 9.77 19.58 -15.92
N LEU A 57 9.67 20.11 -14.70
CA LEU A 57 8.65 21.09 -14.36
C LEU A 57 9.09 22.51 -14.74
N ALA A 58 8.46 23.06 -15.77
CA ALA A 58 8.62 24.44 -16.19
C ALA A 58 7.27 25.02 -16.65
N PRO A 59 7.12 26.35 -16.75
CA PRO A 59 5.94 26.95 -17.36
C PRO A 59 5.70 26.41 -18.77
N GLY A 60 4.52 25.85 -19.03
CA GLY A 60 4.16 25.24 -20.33
C GLY A 60 4.69 23.82 -20.55
N ALA A 61 5.42 23.23 -19.63
CA ALA A 61 5.84 21.83 -19.73
C ALA A 61 4.66 20.85 -19.75
N ALA A 62 4.85 19.69 -20.38
CA ALA A 62 3.79 18.67 -20.52
C ALA A 62 3.20 18.23 -19.17
N CYS A 63 4.00 18.21 -18.11
CA CYS A 63 3.58 17.83 -16.76
C CYS A 63 2.99 18.97 -15.94
N ALA A 64 3.06 20.25 -16.40
CA ALA A 64 2.58 21.39 -15.64
C ALA A 64 1.06 21.34 -15.45
N GLY A 65 0.59 21.53 -14.22
CA GLY A 65 -0.83 21.56 -13.87
C GLY A 65 -1.54 20.19 -13.88
N ARG A 66 -0.84 19.09 -14.15
CA ARG A 66 -1.43 17.74 -14.23
C ARG A 66 -1.22 16.91 -12.96
N ALA A 67 -2.01 15.84 -12.83
CA ALA A 67 -1.89 14.85 -11.78
C ALA A 67 -1.51 13.50 -12.35
N TYR A 68 -0.59 12.79 -11.67
CA TYR A 68 -0.05 11.51 -12.10
C TYR A 68 -0.11 10.50 -10.96
N PHE A 69 -0.63 9.33 -11.24
CA PHE A 69 -0.44 8.20 -10.34
C PHE A 69 0.99 7.67 -10.49
N ILE A 70 1.57 7.25 -9.38
CA ILE A 70 2.91 6.70 -9.31
C ILE A 70 2.84 5.35 -8.60
N SER A 71 3.40 4.34 -9.26
CA SER A 71 3.52 2.99 -8.70
C SER A 71 4.71 2.26 -9.32
N ASN A 72 4.94 1.03 -8.90
CA ASN A 72 5.99 0.21 -9.52
C ASN A 72 5.62 -0.31 -10.91
N GLY A 73 4.34 -0.21 -11.34
CA GLY A 73 3.87 -0.80 -12.59
C GLY A 73 3.91 -2.34 -12.59
N GLU A 74 3.89 -2.94 -11.40
CA GLU A 74 3.95 -4.39 -11.19
C GLU A 74 2.72 -4.87 -10.38
N PRO A 75 1.49 -4.83 -10.95
CA PRO A 75 0.30 -5.21 -10.19
C PRO A 75 0.36 -6.68 -9.78
N LYS A 76 0.29 -6.93 -8.48
CA LYS A 76 0.28 -8.25 -7.83
C LYS A 76 -1.03 -8.46 -7.08
N THR A 77 -1.33 -9.70 -6.70
CA THR A 77 -2.47 -9.95 -5.83
C THR A 77 -2.24 -9.32 -4.45
N LEU A 78 -3.31 -8.91 -3.79
CA LEU A 78 -3.24 -8.42 -2.41
C LEU A 78 -2.57 -9.45 -1.50
N ARG A 79 -2.85 -10.75 -1.73
CA ARG A 79 -2.25 -11.88 -1.02
C ARG A 79 -0.73 -11.95 -1.21
N GLU A 80 -0.25 -11.88 -2.45
CA GLU A 80 1.19 -11.87 -2.75
C GLU A 80 1.88 -10.66 -2.13
N THR A 81 1.25 -9.49 -2.24
CA THR A 81 1.81 -8.23 -1.73
C THR A 81 1.96 -8.28 -0.21
N LEU A 82 0.88 -8.58 0.52
CA LEU A 82 0.92 -8.57 1.99
C LEU A 82 1.80 -9.69 2.54
N ASN A 83 1.70 -10.91 2.00
CA ASN A 83 2.51 -12.02 2.46
C ASN A 83 3.99 -11.85 2.07
N GLY A 84 4.29 -11.22 0.94
CA GLY A 84 5.64 -10.83 0.58
C GLY A 84 6.25 -9.87 1.59
N LEU A 85 5.52 -8.81 1.96
CA LEU A 85 5.94 -7.84 2.96
C LEU A 85 6.13 -8.48 4.34
N LEU A 86 5.16 -9.26 4.80
CA LEU A 86 5.23 -9.96 6.10
C LEU A 86 6.39 -10.96 6.13
N GLY A 87 6.59 -11.73 5.04
CA GLY A 87 7.70 -12.67 4.93
C GLY A 87 9.07 -11.98 4.94
N ALA A 88 9.19 -10.81 4.30
CA ALA A 88 10.44 -10.05 4.32
C ALA A 88 10.84 -9.57 5.72
N VAL A 89 9.88 -9.30 6.59
CA VAL A 89 10.11 -8.84 7.97
C VAL A 89 10.02 -9.97 9.02
N GLY A 90 9.87 -11.24 8.57
CA GLY A 90 9.79 -12.40 9.47
C GLY A 90 8.48 -12.50 10.27
N ALA A 91 7.42 -11.83 9.85
CA ALA A 91 6.12 -11.88 10.49
C ALA A 91 5.25 -13.04 9.97
N PRO A 92 4.25 -13.50 10.75
CA PRO A 92 3.33 -14.54 10.32
C PRO A 92 2.57 -14.17 9.04
N GLN A 93 2.49 -15.11 8.11
CA GLN A 93 1.72 -14.92 6.89
C GLN A 93 0.21 -15.02 7.15
N VAL A 94 -0.57 -14.41 6.28
CA VAL A 94 -2.04 -14.39 6.33
C VAL A 94 -2.58 -15.42 5.34
N ASP A 95 -3.44 -16.30 5.82
CA ASP A 95 -4.20 -17.27 5.04
C ASP A 95 -5.72 -17.09 5.16
N LYS A 96 -6.15 -16.50 6.27
CA LYS A 96 -7.56 -16.35 6.61
C LYS A 96 -8.24 -15.28 5.75
N THR A 97 -9.47 -15.59 5.34
CA THR A 97 -10.31 -14.70 4.54
C THR A 97 -11.56 -14.29 5.33
N LEU A 98 -12.17 -13.21 4.89
CA LEU A 98 -13.46 -12.72 5.37
C LEU A 98 -14.32 -12.40 4.14
N PRO A 99 -15.50 -13.01 3.98
CA PRO A 99 -16.38 -12.70 2.86
C PRO A 99 -16.69 -11.19 2.79
N PHE A 100 -16.74 -10.64 1.57
CA PHE A 100 -16.98 -9.21 1.38
C PHE A 100 -18.22 -8.71 2.09
N GLY A 101 -19.35 -9.42 1.98
CA GLY A 101 -20.60 -9.03 2.64
C GLY A 101 -20.49 -8.95 4.18
N ALA A 102 -19.69 -9.87 4.78
CA ALA A 102 -19.44 -9.84 6.21
C ALA A 102 -18.54 -8.65 6.59
N ALA A 103 -17.48 -8.38 5.83
CA ALA A 103 -16.61 -7.22 6.05
C ALA A 103 -17.38 -5.91 5.92
N TYR A 104 -18.24 -5.80 4.91
CA TYR A 104 -19.07 -4.62 4.67
C TYR A 104 -20.09 -4.40 5.80
N ALA A 105 -20.78 -5.46 6.26
CA ALA A 105 -21.70 -5.39 7.39
C ALA A 105 -21.00 -4.97 8.69
N ILE A 106 -19.83 -5.55 8.99
CA ILE A 106 -19.00 -5.14 10.13
C ILE A 106 -18.61 -3.66 9.99
N GLY A 107 -18.22 -3.22 8.80
CA GLY A 107 -17.90 -1.82 8.53
C GLY A 107 -19.08 -0.88 8.83
N ALA A 108 -20.29 -1.22 8.38
CA ALA A 108 -21.50 -0.44 8.65
C ALA A 108 -21.80 -0.35 10.15
N VAL A 109 -21.67 -1.45 10.88
CA VAL A 109 -21.85 -1.45 12.35
C VAL A 109 -20.81 -0.60 13.05
N CYS A 110 -19.52 -0.73 12.67
CA CYS A 110 -18.46 0.09 13.23
C CYS A 110 -18.70 1.58 12.98
N GLU A 111 -19.05 1.96 11.74
CA GLU A 111 -19.35 3.36 11.40
C GLU A 111 -20.52 3.91 12.24
N ALA A 112 -21.61 3.13 12.39
CA ALA A 112 -22.74 3.52 13.21
C ALA A 112 -22.37 3.71 14.70
N LEU A 113 -21.56 2.79 15.26
CA LEU A 113 -21.10 2.90 16.63
C LEU A 113 -20.21 4.13 16.85
N TRP A 114 -19.26 4.41 15.95
CA TRP A 114 -18.39 5.59 16.03
C TRP A 114 -19.15 6.90 15.82
N HIS A 115 -20.26 6.87 15.07
CA HIS A 115 -21.11 8.03 14.89
C HIS A 115 -21.97 8.35 16.13
N VAL A 116 -22.50 7.31 16.79
CA VAL A 116 -23.41 7.45 17.93
C VAL A 116 -22.67 7.60 19.26
N LEU A 117 -21.55 6.91 19.41
CA LEU A 117 -20.75 6.91 20.64
C LEU A 117 -19.48 7.77 20.45
N PRO A 118 -19.05 8.54 21.47
CA PRO A 118 -17.84 9.35 21.40
C PRO A 118 -16.57 8.48 21.53
N LEU A 119 -16.42 7.48 20.64
CA LEU A 119 -15.30 6.57 20.64
C LEU A 119 -14.03 7.26 20.11
N LYS A 120 -12.90 7.05 20.78
CA LYS A 120 -11.61 7.60 20.35
C LYS A 120 -11.00 6.74 19.25
N GLY A 121 -10.30 7.40 18.30
CA GLY A 121 -9.59 6.75 17.21
C GLY A 121 -10.49 6.43 16.01
N GLU A 122 -9.92 5.73 15.04
CA GLU A 122 -10.61 5.32 13.80
C GLU A 122 -11.31 3.97 13.99
N PRO A 123 -12.48 3.76 13.33
CA PRO A 123 -13.13 2.45 13.33
C PRO A 123 -12.20 1.36 12.78
N PRO A 124 -12.20 0.16 13.35
CA PRO A 124 -11.31 -0.93 12.92
C PRO A 124 -11.64 -1.43 11.51
N MET A 125 -12.87 -1.22 11.04
CA MET A 125 -13.35 -1.50 9.69
C MET A 125 -14.37 -0.44 9.29
N THR A 126 -14.35 -0.04 8.02
CA THR A 126 -15.36 0.80 7.39
C THR A 126 -15.84 0.13 6.11
N ARG A 127 -17.03 0.51 5.61
CA ARG A 127 -17.53 0.04 4.31
C ARG A 127 -16.55 0.40 3.20
N PHE A 128 -16.02 1.62 3.23
CA PHE A 128 -14.99 2.06 2.30
C PHE A 128 -13.73 1.17 2.34
N LEU A 129 -13.25 0.82 3.54
CA LEU A 129 -12.09 -0.05 3.69
C LEU A 129 -12.37 -1.46 3.16
N ALA A 130 -13.58 -2.01 3.41
CA ALA A 130 -13.98 -3.30 2.88
C ALA A 130 -13.98 -3.31 1.35
N GLU A 131 -14.49 -2.26 0.71
CA GLU A 131 -14.45 -2.10 -0.76
C GLU A 131 -13.01 -1.98 -1.26
N GLN A 132 -12.18 -1.14 -0.64
CA GLN A 132 -10.79 -0.95 -1.03
C GLN A 132 -9.96 -2.24 -0.93
N LEU A 133 -10.22 -3.09 0.06
CA LEU A 133 -9.50 -4.35 0.26
C LEU A 133 -9.99 -5.49 -0.63
N SER A 134 -11.17 -5.36 -1.26
CA SER A 134 -11.77 -6.40 -2.10
C SER A 134 -11.70 -6.11 -3.60
N THR A 135 -11.43 -4.87 -3.99
CA THR A 135 -11.42 -4.44 -5.39
C THR A 135 -10.00 -4.34 -5.96
N THR A 136 -9.91 -4.47 -7.29
CA THR A 136 -8.64 -4.33 -8.02
C THR A 136 -8.31 -2.85 -8.21
N HIS A 137 -7.08 -2.45 -7.86
CA HIS A 137 -6.58 -1.08 -7.98
C HIS A 137 -5.16 -1.08 -8.54
N TRP A 138 -5.03 -0.84 -9.82
CA TRP A 138 -3.76 -0.57 -10.47
C TRP A 138 -3.92 0.60 -11.45
N TYR A 139 -2.82 1.22 -11.82
CA TYR A 139 -2.86 2.49 -12.54
C TYR A 139 -1.94 2.48 -13.75
N ASP A 140 -2.33 3.20 -14.79
CA ASP A 140 -1.51 3.41 -15.97
C ASP A 140 -0.40 4.43 -15.67
N MET A 141 0.85 4.01 -15.81
CA MET A 141 2.03 4.85 -15.63
C MET A 141 2.50 5.53 -16.93
N ALA A 142 1.89 5.19 -18.09
CA ALA A 142 2.28 5.76 -19.37
C ALA A 142 2.27 7.30 -19.41
N PRO A 143 1.32 8.01 -18.79
CA PRO A 143 1.37 9.46 -18.72
C PRO A 143 2.62 10.00 -17.97
N ALA A 144 3.01 9.38 -16.86
CA ALA A 144 4.19 9.79 -16.09
C ALA A 144 5.49 9.51 -16.85
N THR A 145 5.58 8.35 -17.50
CA THR A 145 6.72 8.00 -18.36
C THR A 145 6.85 8.96 -19.53
N ARG A 146 5.75 9.29 -20.21
CA ARG A 146 5.76 10.17 -21.38
C ARG A 146 6.10 11.61 -21.03
N ASP A 147 5.52 12.16 -19.93
CA ASP A 147 5.55 13.58 -19.65
C ASP A 147 6.79 14.00 -18.84
N PHE A 148 7.40 13.09 -18.07
CA PHE A 148 8.62 13.38 -17.29
C PHE A 148 9.55 12.17 -17.09
N GLY A 149 9.44 11.14 -17.94
CA GLY A 149 10.43 10.06 -18.00
C GLY A 149 10.41 9.07 -16.82
N TYR A 150 9.35 9.06 -16.00
CA TYR A 150 9.30 8.15 -14.85
C TYR A 150 9.36 6.69 -15.26
N VAL A 151 10.35 5.98 -14.74
CA VAL A 151 10.50 4.52 -14.86
C VAL A 151 10.92 3.96 -13.50
N PRO A 152 10.14 3.05 -12.89
CA PRO A 152 10.51 2.41 -11.63
C PRO A 152 11.84 1.66 -11.77
N LYS A 153 12.81 1.92 -10.90
CA LYS A 153 14.14 1.31 -10.92
C LYS A 153 14.26 0.11 -9.98
N VAL A 154 13.46 0.10 -8.92
CA VAL A 154 13.44 -0.96 -7.92
C VAL A 154 12.18 -1.79 -8.09
N SER A 155 12.33 -3.06 -8.48
CA SER A 155 11.21 -3.99 -8.60
C SER A 155 10.63 -4.34 -7.22
N PHE A 156 9.41 -4.90 -7.20
CA PHE A 156 8.80 -5.39 -5.96
C PHE A 156 9.70 -6.42 -5.25
N HIS A 157 10.27 -7.37 -5.99
CA HIS A 157 11.16 -8.40 -5.43
C HIS A 157 12.45 -7.82 -4.86
N GLU A 158 13.08 -6.91 -5.58
CA GLU A 158 14.28 -6.20 -5.10
C GLU A 158 13.98 -5.39 -3.83
N GLY A 159 12.85 -4.70 -3.79
CA GLY A 159 12.40 -3.99 -2.60
C GLY A 159 12.21 -4.90 -1.39
N LEU A 160 11.63 -6.10 -1.57
CA LEU A 160 11.51 -7.11 -0.50
C LEU A 160 12.88 -7.59 -0.01
N THR A 161 13.84 -7.79 -0.92
CA THR A 161 15.20 -8.19 -0.58
C THR A 161 15.90 -7.13 0.27
N ARG A 162 15.79 -5.85 -0.10
CA ARG A 162 16.33 -4.71 0.67
C ARG A 162 15.66 -4.59 2.04
N LEU A 163 14.35 -4.75 2.08
CA LEU A 163 13.59 -4.70 3.33
C LEU A 163 14.04 -5.81 4.28
N LYS A 164 14.18 -7.05 3.79
CA LYS A 164 14.66 -8.19 4.57
C LYS A 164 16.06 -7.94 5.14
N ALA A 165 16.99 -7.45 4.31
CA ALA A 165 18.34 -7.14 4.73
C ALA A 165 18.38 -6.07 5.84
N ALA A 166 17.57 -5.01 5.70
CA ALA A 166 17.46 -3.95 6.72
C ALA A 166 16.88 -4.47 8.04
N CYS A 167 15.85 -5.32 8.00
CA CYS A 167 15.26 -5.90 9.20
C CYS A 167 16.18 -6.89 9.93
N THR A 168 17.11 -7.51 9.22
CA THR A 168 18.14 -8.36 9.84
C THR A 168 19.13 -7.52 10.65
N GLN A 169 19.42 -6.29 10.21
CA GLN A 169 20.34 -5.37 10.90
C GLN A 169 19.64 -4.58 12.04
N ALA A 170 18.39 -4.21 11.84
CA ALA A 170 17.58 -3.47 12.79
C ALA A 170 16.14 -3.98 12.77
N PRO A 171 15.71 -4.84 13.72
CA PRO A 171 14.35 -5.36 13.74
C PRO A 171 13.32 -4.23 13.81
N ILE A 172 12.20 -4.39 13.08
CA ILE A 172 11.08 -3.46 13.18
C ILE A 172 10.52 -3.54 14.61
N ILE A 173 10.75 -2.50 15.39
CA ILE A 173 10.22 -2.40 16.76
C ILE A 173 8.75 -2.04 16.66
N THR A 174 7.87 -3.01 16.87
CA THR A 174 6.45 -2.75 17.12
C THR A 174 6.30 -2.27 18.58
N LYS A 175 6.11 -0.96 18.74
CA LYS A 175 5.69 -0.38 20.03
C LYS A 175 4.22 -0.67 20.30
#